data_5ac5374cce4135872bbec7b8648d100c
#
_entry.id   5ac5374cce4135872bbec7b8648d100c
#
_cell.length_a   1.000
_cell.length_b   1.000
_cell.length_c   1.000
_cell.angle_alpha   90.00
_cell.angle_beta   90.00
_cell.angle_gamma   90.00
#
_symmetry.space_group_name_H-M   'P 1'
#
loop_
_entity.id
_entity.type
_entity.pdbx_description
1 polymer ?
#
loop_
_entity_poly.entity_id
_entity_poly.type
_entity_poly.pdbx_seq_one_letter_code
_entity_poly.pdbx_strand_id
1 'polypeptide(L)'
;MKSKEVISVRTNAELLNELFGTDYTSWMKSYYDTEKNRIWMIRLDNQTRNNWRNYESGDTIVEENLDHRDTSGVRTDIRPDAERIVFAKENGFFVFKGIYKYDKERSRCDGVRYWLKVSDEF
;
A
#
# COMPACT_ATOMS: atom_id res chain seq x y z
N MET A 1 14.06 8.96 -2.77
CA MET A 1 13.09 8.45 -3.77
C MET A 1 11.93 9.42 -3.87
N LYS A 2 11.52 9.72 -5.07
CA LYS A 2 10.41 10.65 -5.32
C LYS A 2 9.25 9.92 -5.97
N SER A 3 8.02 10.44 -5.78
CA SER A 3 6.82 9.88 -6.40
C SER A 3 7.00 9.75 -7.91
N LYS A 4 6.45 8.68 -8.47
CA LYS A 4 6.54 8.25 -9.87
C LYS A 4 7.89 7.68 -10.27
N GLU A 5 8.86 7.60 -9.37
CA GLU A 5 10.12 6.93 -9.64
C GLU A 5 9.90 5.44 -9.83
N VAL A 6 10.48 4.89 -10.91
CA VAL A 6 10.38 3.46 -11.22
C VAL A 6 11.57 2.74 -10.61
N ILE A 7 11.29 1.67 -9.86
CA ILE A 7 12.32 0.79 -9.31
C ILE A 7 12.35 -0.46 -10.20
N SER A 8 13.52 -0.77 -10.77
CA SER A 8 13.68 -1.82 -11.79
C SER A 8 13.74 -3.22 -11.18
N VAL A 9 12.75 -3.55 -10.36
CA VAL A 9 12.55 -4.88 -9.78
C VAL A 9 11.13 -5.34 -10.06
N ARG A 10 10.89 -6.65 -10.06
CA ARG A 10 9.62 -7.23 -10.50
C ARG A 10 8.83 -7.93 -9.42
N THR A 11 9.48 -8.38 -8.35
CA THR A 11 8.82 -9.13 -7.28
C THR A 11 8.89 -8.37 -5.97
N ASN A 12 7.98 -8.71 -5.06
CA ASN A 12 7.99 -8.13 -3.72
C ASN A 12 9.32 -8.40 -3.01
N ALA A 13 9.85 -9.62 -3.13
CA ALA A 13 11.12 -9.97 -2.52
C ALA A 13 12.26 -9.11 -3.08
N GLU A 14 12.33 -8.94 -4.38
CA GLU A 14 13.34 -8.10 -5.02
C GLU A 14 13.25 -6.64 -4.54
N LEU A 15 12.03 -6.11 -4.42
CA LEU A 15 11.83 -4.76 -3.93
C LEU A 15 12.34 -4.60 -2.51
N LEU A 16 12.01 -5.53 -1.62
CA LEU A 16 12.46 -5.48 -0.22
C LEU A 16 13.98 -5.63 -0.14
N ASN A 17 14.57 -6.50 -0.95
CA ASN A 17 16.02 -6.66 -0.98
C ASN A 17 16.72 -5.37 -1.43
N GLU A 18 16.15 -4.67 -2.41
CA GLU A 18 16.68 -3.40 -2.88
C GLU A 18 16.56 -2.30 -1.82
N LEU A 19 15.43 -2.22 -1.13
CA LEU A 19 15.17 -1.16 -0.14
C LEU A 19 15.93 -1.37 1.16
N PHE A 20 16.06 -2.61 1.62
CA PHE A 20 16.54 -2.91 2.98
C PHE A 20 17.78 -3.79 3.04
N GLY A 21 18.34 -4.19 1.89
CA GLY A 21 19.50 -5.07 1.85
C GLY A 21 19.22 -6.48 2.37
N THR A 22 17.98 -6.91 2.35
CA THR A 22 17.59 -8.27 2.73
C THR A 22 17.94 -9.25 1.62
N ASP A 23 17.77 -10.56 1.87
CA ASP A 23 18.08 -11.60 0.90
C ASP A 23 16.91 -12.58 0.72
N TYR A 24 15.69 -12.07 0.72
CA TYR A 24 14.49 -12.89 0.53
C TYR A 24 14.48 -13.53 -0.87
N THR A 25 14.09 -14.79 -0.94
CA THR A 25 13.85 -15.48 -2.21
C THR A 25 12.41 -15.34 -2.66
N SER A 26 11.49 -15.15 -1.72
CA SER A 26 10.08 -14.85 -2.01
C SER A 26 9.46 -14.06 -0.88
N TRP A 27 8.42 -13.29 -1.21
CA TRP A 27 7.63 -12.55 -0.22
C TRP A 27 6.19 -12.53 -0.70
N MET A 28 5.29 -13.21 0.01
CA MET A 28 3.93 -13.46 -0.44
C MET A 28 2.91 -12.41 0.00
N LYS A 29 3.25 -11.63 1.04
CA LYS A 29 2.34 -10.60 1.55
C LYS A 29 2.43 -9.32 0.72
N SER A 30 1.35 -8.53 0.70
CA SER A 30 1.34 -7.22 0.05
C SER A 30 1.97 -6.13 0.92
N TYR A 31 2.44 -6.47 2.11
CA TYR A 31 3.03 -5.51 3.03
C TYR A 31 4.24 -6.07 3.74
N TYR A 32 5.09 -5.16 4.20
CA TYR A 32 6.26 -5.45 5.02
C TYR A 32 6.34 -4.39 6.11
N ASP A 33 6.32 -4.81 7.37
CA ASP A 33 6.32 -3.90 8.50
C ASP A 33 7.73 -3.56 8.95
N THR A 34 8.00 -2.26 9.08
CA THR A 34 9.15 -1.75 9.81
C THR A 34 8.67 -1.25 11.18
N GLU A 35 9.60 -0.81 12.02
CA GLU A 35 9.24 -0.28 13.33
C GLU A 35 8.23 0.87 13.24
N LYS A 36 8.40 1.77 12.29
CA LYS A 36 7.61 3.01 12.17
C LYS A 36 6.57 2.98 11.06
N ASN A 37 6.82 2.19 10.01
CA ASN A 37 6.07 2.27 8.78
C ASN A 37 5.62 0.89 8.30
N ARG A 38 4.70 0.90 7.36
CA ARG A 38 4.37 -0.29 6.58
C ARG A 38 4.71 -0.03 5.12
N ILE A 39 5.54 -0.88 4.53
CA ILE A 39 5.74 -0.87 3.08
C ILE A 39 4.54 -1.59 2.47
N TRP A 40 3.87 -0.94 1.53
CA TRP A 40 2.67 -1.49 0.90
C TRP A 40 2.93 -1.69 -0.59
N MET A 41 2.90 -2.95 -1.01
CA MET A 41 3.18 -3.37 -2.38
C MET A 41 1.88 -3.81 -3.03
N ILE A 42 1.32 -2.95 -3.89
CA ILE A 42 -0.06 -3.12 -4.36
C ILE A 42 -0.18 -2.89 -5.86
N ARG A 43 -1.39 -3.14 -6.36
CA ARG A 43 -1.80 -2.74 -7.70
C ARG A 43 -2.97 -1.76 -7.56
N LEU A 44 -2.87 -0.64 -8.27
CA LEU A 44 -3.87 0.42 -8.24
C LEU A 44 -4.68 0.44 -9.53
N ASP A 45 -4.92 -0.72 -10.11
CA ASP A 45 -5.57 -0.90 -11.41
C ASP A 45 -7.10 -1.06 -11.32
N ASN A 46 -7.66 -0.90 -10.13
CA ASN A 46 -9.10 -1.01 -9.88
C ASN A 46 -9.67 -2.40 -10.23
N GLN A 47 -8.83 -3.44 -10.19
CA GLN A 47 -9.24 -4.82 -10.41
C GLN A 47 -9.45 -5.54 -9.08
N THR A 48 -10.47 -6.39 -9.02
CA THR A 48 -10.77 -7.17 -7.83
C THR A 48 -9.76 -8.30 -7.66
N ARG A 49 -9.17 -8.40 -6.44
CA ARG A 49 -8.29 -9.51 -6.02
C ARG A 49 -8.60 -9.87 -4.58
N ASN A 50 -8.95 -11.13 -4.33
CA ASN A 50 -9.29 -11.61 -2.98
C ASN A 50 -10.34 -10.76 -2.27
N ASN A 51 -11.37 -10.31 -3.01
CA ASN A 51 -12.42 -9.43 -2.53
C ASN A 51 -11.96 -8.01 -2.17
N TRP A 52 -10.78 -7.62 -2.60
CA TRP A 52 -10.27 -6.26 -2.44
C TRP A 52 -10.09 -5.58 -3.78
N ARG A 53 -10.31 -4.29 -3.81
CA ARG A 53 -10.10 -3.44 -4.97
C ARG A 53 -9.45 -2.14 -4.52
N ASN A 54 -8.31 -1.79 -5.16
CA ASN A 54 -7.56 -0.58 -4.82
C ASN A 54 -7.46 0.31 -6.04
N TYR A 55 -7.62 1.61 -5.83
CA TYR A 55 -7.46 2.60 -6.88
C TYR A 55 -7.06 3.95 -6.33
N GLU A 56 -6.52 4.81 -7.20
CA GLU A 56 -6.17 6.18 -6.86
C GLU A 56 -7.31 7.13 -7.21
N SER A 57 -7.49 8.14 -6.35
CA SER A 57 -8.37 9.27 -6.62
C SER A 57 -7.65 10.53 -6.12
N GLY A 58 -6.97 11.25 -7.02
CA GLY A 58 -6.12 12.37 -6.63
C GLY A 58 -5.00 11.92 -5.70
N ASP A 59 -4.88 12.56 -4.56
CA ASP A 59 -3.89 12.22 -3.53
C ASP A 59 -4.38 11.15 -2.55
N THR A 60 -5.44 10.45 -2.90
CA THR A 60 -6.03 9.43 -2.05
C THR A 60 -5.90 8.07 -2.71
N ILE A 61 -5.55 7.05 -1.92
CA ILE A 61 -5.73 5.66 -2.32
C ILE A 61 -6.99 5.15 -1.63
N VAL A 62 -7.88 4.56 -2.41
CA VAL A 62 -9.11 3.94 -1.90
C VAL A 62 -8.90 2.43 -1.90
N GLU A 63 -9.12 1.84 -0.73
CA GLU A 63 -9.01 0.40 -0.52
C GLU A 63 -10.40 -0.10 -0.14
N GLU A 64 -11.04 -0.86 -1.04
CA GLU A 64 -12.42 -1.30 -0.86
C GLU A 64 -12.48 -2.82 -0.71
N ASN A 65 -13.14 -3.28 0.35
CA ASN A 65 -13.46 -4.68 0.54
C ASN A 65 -14.88 -4.91 -0.02
N LEU A 66 -14.99 -5.76 -1.03
CA LEU A 66 -16.26 -5.99 -1.72
C LEU A 66 -17.26 -6.81 -0.88
N ASP A 67 -16.82 -7.46 0.18
CA ASP A 67 -17.71 -8.11 1.14
C ASP A 67 -18.31 -7.14 2.16
N HIS A 68 -17.91 -5.87 2.08
CA HIS A 68 -18.39 -4.80 2.98
C HIS A 68 -18.21 -5.14 4.46
N ARG A 69 -17.07 -5.75 4.79
CA ARG A 69 -16.73 -6.06 6.19
C ARG A 69 -16.30 -4.80 6.92
N ASP A 70 -16.48 -4.80 8.24
CA ASP A 70 -15.98 -3.71 9.07
C ASP A 70 -14.44 -3.64 8.96
N THR A 71 -13.95 -2.55 8.38
CA THR A 71 -12.53 -2.29 8.22
C THR A 71 -12.16 -0.91 8.75
N SER A 72 -12.96 -0.37 9.69
CA SER A 72 -12.88 1.01 10.15
C SER A 72 -11.64 1.36 10.96
N GLY A 73 -10.68 0.44 11.07
CA GLY A 73 -9.44 0.70 11.78
C GLY A 73 -9.42 0.24 13.23
N VAL A 74 -10.47 -0.41 13.67
CA VAL A 74 -10.50 -1.06 14.98
C VAL A 74 -9.52 -2.24 15.02
N ARG A 75 -9.26 -2.84 13.86
CA ARG A 75 -8.34 -3.97 13.74
C ARG A 75 -6.90 -3.50 13.83
N THR A 76 -6.16 -4.06 14.75
CA THR A 76 -4.75 -3.69 14.97
C THR A 76 -3.81 -4.14 13.85
N ASP A 77 -4.20 -5.16 13.09
CA ASP A 77 -3.38 -5.70 12.00
C ASP A 77 -3.22 -4.73 10.82
N ILE A 78 -4.08 -3.73 10.67
CA ILE A 78 -3.93 -2.73 9.61
C ILE A 78 -2.99 -1.58 9.99
N ARG A 79 -2.61 -1.48 11.25
CA ARG A 79 -1.73 -0.42 11.76
C ARG A 79 -2.18 0.99 11.31
N PRO A 80 -3.35 1.46 11.73
CA PRO A 80 -3.88 2.74 11.24
C PRO A 80 -3.03 3.96 11.64
N ASP A 81 -2.19 3.82 12.66
CA ASP A 81 -1.31 4.90 13.11
C ASP A 81 0.06 4.89 12.40
N ALA A 82 0.34 3.89 11.61
CA ALA A 82 1.59 3.80 10.84
C ALA A 82 1.41 4.36 9.45
N GLU A 83 2.37 5.16 9.00
CA GLU A 83 2.37 5.61 7.62
C GLU A 83 2.64 4.44 6.68
N ARG A 84 2.01 4.45 5.52
CA ARG A 84 2.24 3.47 4.46
C ARG A 84 3.12 4.07 3.38
N ILE A 85 4.22 3.41 3.10
CA ILE A 85 5.11 3.75 2.00
C ILE A 85 4.69 2.87 0.83
N VAL A 86 4.10 3.49 -0.20
CA VAL A 86 3.35 2.76 -1.21
C VAL A 86 4.14 2.58 -2.49
N PHE A 87 4.24 1.33 -2.92
CA PHE A 87 4.82 0.94 -4.20
C PHE A 87 3.74 0.20 -5.00
N ALA A 88 3.41 0.73 -6.17
CA ALA A 88 2.43 0.11 -7.05
C ALA A 88 3.12 -0.63 -8.20
N LYS A 89 2.65 -1.81 -8.52
CA LYS A 89 3.17 -2.56 -9.65
C LYS A 89 2.51 -2.06 -10.93
N GLU A 90 3.33 -1.51 -11.83
CA GLU A 90 2.90 -0.96 -13.11
C GLU A 90 3.84 -1.45 -14.20
N ASN A 91 3.28 -2.01 -15.26
CA ASN A 91 4.06 -2.54 -16.40
C ASN A 91 5.15 -3.54 -15.98
N GLY A 92 4.89 -4.32 -14.94
CA GLY A 92 5.81 -5.34 -14.45
C GLY A 92 6.89 -4.85 -13.48
N PHE A 93 6.99 -3.55 -13.24
CA PHE A 93 7.93 -2.97 -12.30
C PHE A 93 7.19 -2.25 -11.16
N PHE A 94 7.92 -1.88 -10.11
CA PHE A 94 7.33 -1.08 -9.04
C PHE A 94 7.57 0.40 -9.25
N VAL A 95 6.52 1.18 -8.96
CA VAL A 95 6.58 2.64 -8.99
C VAL A 95 6.31 3.14 -7.58
N PHE A 96 7.20 3.99 -7.05
CA PHE A 96 6.95 4.63 -5.76
C PHE A 96 5.83 5.64 -5.91
N LYS A 97 4.79 5.53 -5.10
CA LYS A 97 3.60 6.39 -5.20
C LYS A 97 3.60 7.52 -4.17
N GLY A 98 4.31 7.35 -3.07
CA GLY A 98 4.33 8.32 -1.99
C GLY A 98 4.15 7.67 -0.64
N ILE A 99 4.08 8.51 0.39
CA ILE A 99 3.79 8.11 1.76
C ILE A 99 2.37 8.54 2.09
N TYR A 100 1.59 7.62 2.66
CA TYR A 100 0.16 7.80 2.89
C TYR A 100 -0.18 7.56 4.35
N LYS A 101 -1.18 8.28 4.84
CA LYS A 101 -1.76 8.11 6.17
C LYS A 101 -3.21 7.65 6.08
N TYR A 102 -3.63 6.83 7.04
CA TYR A 102 -5.02 6.43 7.16
C TYR A 102 -5.90 7.65 7.44
N ASP A 103 -6.92 7.84 6.60
CA ASP A 103 -7.90 8.90 6.78
C ASP A 103 -9.07 8.36 7.59
N LYS A 104 -8.98 8.51 8.89
CA LYS A 104 -9.94 7.95 9.84
C LYS A 104 -11.34 8.54 9.67
N GLU A 105 -11.45 9.81 9.30
CA GLU A 105 -12.73 10.49 9.16
C GLU A 105 -13.49 10.02 7.92
N ARG A 106 -12.77 9.77 6.82
CA ARG A 106 -13.39 9.33 5.56
C ARG A 106 -13.62 7.83 5.50
N SER A 107 -12.83 7.05 6.21
CA SER A 107 -12.92 5.59 6.17
C SER A 107 -14.21 5.11 6.82
N ARG A 108 -14.82 4.09 6.24
CA ARG A 108 -16.16 3.62 6.60
C ARG A 108 -16.13 2.22 7.15
N CYS A 109 -17.04 1.94 8.08
CA CYS A 109 -17.18 0.61 8.69
C CYS A 109 -17.60 -0.46 7.68
N ASP A 110 -18.14 -0.06 6.54
CA ASP A 110 -18.64 -1.00 5.53
C ASP A 110 -17.59 -1.44 4.51
N GLY A 111 -16.32 -1.34 4.86
CA GLY A 111 -15.25 -1.93 4.06
C GLY A 111 -14.52 -0.96 3.14
N VAL A 112 -14.67 0.34 3.33
CA VAL A 112 -13.97 1.32 2.51
C VAL A 112 -12.96 2.09 3.35
N ARG A 113 -11.67 1.98 2.98
CA ARG A 113 -10.57 2.71 3.64
C ARG A 113 -9.99 3.73 2.69
N TYR A 114 -9.70 4.90 3.23
CA TYR A 114 -9.08 5.99 2.50
C TYR A 114 -7.70 6.27 3.09
N TRP A 115 -6.71 6.39 2.21
CA TRP A 115 -5.32 6.65 2.56
C TRP A 115 -4.90 7.94 1.87
N LEU A 116 -4.57 8.97 2.66
CA LEU A 116 -4.25 10.30 2.13
C LEU A 116 -2.74 10.46 2.01
N LYS A 117 -2.29 10.91 0.85
CA LYS A 117 -0.87 11.19 0.62
C LYS A 117 -0.40 12.34 1.51
N VAL A 118 0.69 12.12 2.23
CA VAL A 118 1.30 13.11 3.10
C VAL A 118 2.71 13.49 2.66
N SER A 119 3.32 12.72 1.77
CA SER A 119 4.64 13.04 1.20
C SER A 119 4.83 12.39 -0.16
N ASP A 120 5.56 13.09 -1.03
CA ASP A 120 6.01 12.58 -2.33
C ASP A 120 7.45 12.04 -2.27
N GLU A 121 8.06 12.02 -1.11
CA GLU A 121 9.46 11.60 -0.98
C GLU A 121 9.64 10.57 0.13
N PHE A 122 10.54 9.65 -0.11
CA PHE A 122 10.94 8.63 0.85
C PHE A 122 12.46 8.53 0.91
#